data_db56b4938c5e59b0a7ac1db02d7e6b09
#
_entry.id   db56b4938c5e59b0a7ac1db02d7e6b09
#
_cell.length_a   1.000
_cell.length_b   1.000
_cell.length_c   1.000
_cell.angle_alpha   90.00
_cell.angle_beta   90.00
_cell.angle_gamma   90.00
#
_symmetry.space_group_name_H-M   'P 1'
#
loop_
_entity.id
_entity.type
_entity.pdbx_description
1 polymer ?
#
loop_
_entity_poly.entity_id
_entity_poly.type
_entity_poly.pdbx_seq_one_letter_code
_entity_poly.pdbx_strand_id
1 'polypeptide(L)'
;MFFACTDGFYCLPSIPAQIRYVQDDPASSIYPHPFTGVANAISTTLLEVIQLVKKQRLLARSHAFASRKHLDALQNLIAEAADLEQHAFTQAVPNVQQIEDPGDPATPVEHLVKMAECHHETALLQLYRVFPDLLIRRLALDLADGCEGIAQDVDQLVEKHCHAKAMHILDILSSIPDSSSTTPFQTILLLSTSSELKIDTRQEIHDFGLTVAPPATGFLENSRTMDMRQFVVKRLSSQHPIPGDRLPRLLRVVRKIWSLLDCSGKSEAAYWFDVVMQ
;
A
#
# COMPACT_ATOMS: atom_id res chain seq x y z
N MET A 1 -12.68 -1.97 7.10
CA MET A 1 -11.43 -2.52 6.57
C MET A 1 -10.24 -2.22 7.48
N PHE A 2 -9.89 -0.95 7.75
CA PHE A 2 -8.80 -0.58 8.65
C PHE A 2 -8.89 -1.26 10.04
N PHE A 3 -10.07 -1.34 10.63
CA PHE A 3 -10.27 -1.92 11.96
C PHE A 3 -10.12 -3.44 12.01
N ALA A 4 -10.32 -4.15 10.91
CA ALA A 4 -10.08 -5.59 10.83
C ALA A 4 -8.58 -5.94 10.77
N CYS A 5 -7.73 -4.98 10.44
CA CYS A 5 -6.30 -5.17 10.28
C CYS A 5 -5.49 -4.95 11.57
N THR A 6 -6.07 -4.24 12.55
CA THR A 6 -5.38 -3.82 13.76
C THR A 6 -6.17 -4.26 15.01
N ASP A 7 -5.87 -5.45 15.54
CA ASP A 7 -6.56 -6.02 16.72
C ASP A 7 -6.49 -5.15 17.98
N GLY A 8 -5.57 -4.19 18.01
CA GLY A 8 -5.46 -3.23 19.11
C GLY A 8 -6.54 -2.16 19.13
N PHE A 9 -7.41 -2.09 18.12
CA PHE A 9 -8.44 -1.07 18.01
C PHE A 9 -9.86 -1.59 18.25
N TYR A 10 -10.16 -2.82 17.83
CA TYR A 10 -11.42 -3.54 18.12
C TYR A 10 -11.26 -5.00 17.75
N CYS A 11 -11.73 -5.92 18.61
CA CYS A 11 -12.02 -7.29 18.22
C CYS A 11 -13.20 -7.27 17.25
N LEU A 12 -12.94 -7.24 15.97
CA LEU A 12 -13.95 -7.67 15.02
C LEU A 12 -13.96 -9.19 15.02
N PRO A 13 -15.14 -9.82 15.11
CA PRO A 13 -15.25 -11.26 14.89
C PRO A 13 -14.57 -11.59 13.57
N SER A 14 -13.82 -12.70 13.55
CA SER A 14 -13.25 -13.25 12.32
C SER A 14 -14.34 -13.22 11.26
N ILE A 15 -14.09 -12.52 10.15
CA ILE A 15 -14.99 -12.48 9.02
C ILE A 15 -15.21 -13.94 8.63
N PRO A 16 -16.44 -14.47 8.65
CA PRO A 16 -16.68 -15.84 8.28
C PRO A 16 -16.10 -16.06 6.88
N ALA A 17 -15.38 -17.16 6.69
CA ALA A 17 -14.83 -17.58 5.40
C ALA A 17 -15.88 -17.84 4.31
N GLN A 18 -17.13 -17.45 4.55
CA GLN A 18 -18.29 -17.67 3.72
C GLN A 18 -18.78 -16.47 2.92
N ILE A 19 -18.03 -15.36 2.86
CA ILE A 19 -18.23 -14.41 1.76
C ILE A 19 -17.56 -15.05 0.53
N ARG A 20 -18.08 -16.22 0.13
CA ARG A 20 -17.78 -16.79 -1.19
C ARG A 20 -18.50 -15.92 -2.20
N TYR A 21 -17.70 -15.22 -2.99
CA TYR A 21 -18.15 -14.42 -4.10
C TYR A 21 -19.11 -15.22 -4.98
N VAL A 22 -20.25 -14.63 -5.25
CA VAL A 22 -20.95 -14.90 -6.50
C VAL A 22 -19.95 -14.49 -7.59
N GLN A 23 -19.46 -15.43 -8.38
CA GLN A 23 -18.74 -15.13 -9.61
C GLN A 23 -19.71 -14.29 -10.44
N ASP A 24 -19.39 -13.00 -10.55
CA ASP A 24 -20.18 -12.10 -11.39
C ASP A 24 -20.07 -12.64 -12.82
N ASP A 25 -21.20 -12.97 -13.40
CA ASP A 25 -21.32 -13.28 -14.83
C ASP A 25 -20.77 -12.05 -15.59
N PRO A 26 -19.76 -12.19 -16.47
CA PRO A 26 -19.18 -11.06 -17.19
C PRO A 26 -20.20 -10.24 -18.00
N ALA A 27 -21.42 -10.73 -18.17
CA ALA A 27 -22.54 -10.04 -18.78
C ALA A 27 -23.45 -9.29 -17.80
N SER A 28 -23.24 -9.43 -16.46
CA SER A 28 -24.06 -8.76 -15.47
C SER A 28 -23.51 -7.37 -15.13
N SER A 29 -24.42 -6.40 -15.03
CA SER A 29 -24.10 -5.05 -14.54
C SER A 29 -23.63 -5.11 -13.08
N ILE A 30 -22.55 -4.43 -12.74
CA ILE A 30 -21.97 -4.40 -11.39
C ILE A 30 -22.68 -3.31 -10.59
N TYR A 31 -23.39 -3.72 -9.54
CA TYR A 31 -23.98 -2.77 -8.59
C TYR A 31 -22.99 -2.41 -7.48
N PRO A 32 -22.70 -1.10 -7.26
CA PRO A 32 -21.73 -0.70 -6.25
C PRO A 32 -22.15 -1.09 -4.83
N HIS A 33 -21.25 -1.78 -4.11
CA HIS A 33 -21.47 -2.12 -2.72
C HIS A 33 -21.12 -0.93 -1.81
N PRO A 34 -21.92 -0.60 -0.76
CA PRO A 34 -21.74 0.61 0.06
C PRO A 34 -20.34 0.76 0.71
N PHE A 35 -19.65 -0.35 1.01
CA PHE A 35 -18.36 -0.32 1.72
C PHE A 35 -17.15 -0.66 0.84
N THR A 36 -17.33 -1.51 -0.18
CA THR A 36 -16.22 -1.99 -1.02
C THR A 36 -16.28 -1.44 -2.44
N GLY A 37 -17.31 -0.65 -2.75
CA GLY A 37 -17.50 -0.08 -4.07
C GLY A 37 -17.75 -1.15 -5.11
N VAL A 38 -17.00 -1.11 -6.21
CA VAL A 38 -17.20 -1.98 -7.39
C VAL A 38 -16.22 -3.15 -7.45
N ALA A 39 -15.38 -3.31 -6.44
CA ALA A 39 -14.27 -4.26 -6.48
C ALA A 39 -14.20 -5.10 -5.20
N ASN A 40 -15.26 -5.83 -4.88
CA ASN A 40 -15.32 -6.69 -3.70
C ASN A 40 -14.16 -7.69 -3.66
N ALA A 41 -13.86 -8.37 -4.76
CA ALA A 41 -12.77 -9.33 -4.86
C ALA A 41 -11.40 -8.67 -4.57
N ILE A 42 -11.09 -7.55 -5.23
CA ILE A 42 -9.85 -6.78 -5.03
C ILE A 42 -9.71 -6.31 -3.57
N SER A 43 -10.81 -5.79 -2.99
CA SER A 43 -10.82 -5.34 -1.60
C SER A 43 -10.59 -6.47 -0.60
N THR A 44 -11.08 -7.68 -0.91
CA THR A 44 -10.82 -8.87 -0.09
C THR A 44 -9.37 -9.32 -0.22
N THR A 45 -8.82 -9.36 -1.44
CA THR A 45 -7.41 -9.68 -1.65
C THR A 45 -6.50 -8.72 -0.88
N LEU A 46 -6.78 -7.40 -0.90
CA LEU A 46 -6.04 -6.46 -0.07
C LEU A 46 -6.14 -6.81 1.43
N LEU A 47 -7.31 -7.20 1.92
CA LEU A 47 -7.49 -7.60 3.32
C LEU A 47 -6.69 -8.87 3.65
N GLU A 48 -6.71 -9.88 2.78
CA GLU A 48 -5.94 -11.11 2.92
C GLU A 48 -4.44 -10.82 2.93
N VAL A 49 -3.95 -9.97 2.04
CA VAL A 49 -2.56 -9.50 2.02
C VAL A 49 -2.18 -8.82 3.34
N ILE A 50 -3.01 -7.92 3.87
CA ILE A 50 -2.73 -7.25 5.14
C ILE A 50 -2.70 -8.26 6.30
N GLN A 51 -3.56 -9.27 6.29
CA GLN A 51 -3.54 -10.35 7.28
C GLN A 51 -2.26 -11.19 7.17
N LEU A 52 -1.82 -11.50 5.96
CA LEU A 52 -0.56 -12.20 5.71
C LEU A 52 0.65 -11.39 6.21
N VAL A 53 0.69 -10.10 5.91
CA VAL A 53 1.70 -9.17 6.43
C VAL A 53 1.72 -9.17 7.95
N LYS A 54 0.55 -9.14 8.59
CA LYS A 54 0.43 -9.26 10.05
C LYS A 54 1.05 -10.55 10.57
N LYS A 55 0.73 -11.70 9.96
CA LYS A 55 1.29 -13.01 10.34
C LYS A 55 2.82 -12.97 10.23
N GLN A 56 3.37 -12.46 9.12
CA GLN A 56 4.81 -12.35 8.89
C GLN A 56 5.48 -11.46 9.93
N ARG A 57 4.94 -10.28 10.23
CA ARG A 57 5.51 -9.34 11.21
C ARG A 57 5.47 -9.89 12.64
N LEU A 58 4.42 -10.60 13.02
CA LEU A 58 4.34 -11.27 14.31
C LEU A 58 5.35 -12.41 14.40
N LEU A 59 5.52 -13.21 13.34
CA LEU A 59 6.52 -14.27 13.27
C LEU A 59 7.94 -13.69 13.39
N ALA A 60 8.27 -12.62 12.67
CA ALA A 60 9.58 -11.98 12.72
C ALA A 60 9.93 -11.43 14.13
N ARG A 61 8.93 -10.96 14.89
CA ARG A 61 9.13 -10.45 16.26
C ARG A 61 9.27 -11.55 17.31
N SER A 62 8.75 -12.75 17.06
CA SER A 62 8.60 -13.79 18.09
C SER A 62 9.86 -14.62 18.33
N HIS A 63 10.89 -14.54 17.47
CA HIS A 63 12.03 -15.46 17.53
C HIS A 63 13.38 -14.76 17.56
N ALA A 64 14.11 -14.97 18.67
CA ALA A 64 15.52 -14.57 18.77
C ALA A 64 16.45 -15.50 17.97
N PHE A 65 16.04 -16.76 17.70
CA PHE A 65 16.81 -17.75 16.97
C PHE A 65 15.95 -18.48 15.93
N ALA A 66 16.51 -18.69 14.73
CA ALA A 66 15.85 -19.43 13.67
C ALA A 66 15.78 -20.93 14.04
N SER A 67 14.59 -21.45 14.28
CA SER A 67 14.33 -22.90 14.41
C SER A 67 13.82 -23.45 13.08
N ARG A 68 13.90 -24.79 12.88
CA ARG A 68 13.33 -25.44 11.70
C ARG A 68 11.86 -25.09 11.51
N LYS A 69 11.08 -25.12 12.60
CA LYS A 69 9.66 -24.72 12.56
C LYS A 69 9.45 -23.27 12.10
N HIS A 70 10.38 -22.38 12.48
CA HIS A 70 10.33 -20.99 12.05
C HIS A 70 10.61 -20.84 10.55
N LEU A 71 11.61 -21.59 10.04
CA LEU A 71 11.91 -21.61 8.60
C LEU A 71 10.75 -22.20 7.79
N ASP A 72 10.16 -23.31 8.24
CA ASP A 72 9.00 -23.91 7.60
C ASP A 72 7.81 -22.92 7.57
N ALA A 73 7.58 -22.19 8.68
CA ALA A 73 6.54 -21.17 8.75
C ALA A 73 6.79 -20.00 7.77
N LEU A 74 8.04 -19.53 7.65
CA LEU A 74 8.41 -18.49 6.67
C LEU A 74 8.19 -18.96 5.23
N GLN A 75 8.58 -20.20 4.90
CA GLN A 75 8.36 -20.78 3.58
C GLN A 75 6.87 -20.85 3.23
N ASN A 76 6.03 -21.24 4.19
CA ASN A 76 4.58 -21.26 3.99
C ASN A 76 4.01 -19.86 3.74
N LEU A 77 4.50 -18.82 4.46
CA LEU A 77 4.07 -17.44 4.24
C LEU A 77 4.51 -16.91 2.87
N ILE A 78 5.70 -17.28 2.39
CA ILE A 78 6.18 -16.92 1.05
C ILE A 78 5.31 -17.60 -0.03
N ALA A 79 4.95 -18.86 0.17
CA ALA A 79 4.03 -19.55 -0.75
C ALA A 79 2.63 -18.91 -0.76
N GLU A 80 2.05 -18.62 0.42
CA GLU A 80 0.77 -17.89 0.54
C GLU A 80 0.85 -16.50 -0.14
N ALA A 81 1.99 -15.81 -0.03
CA ALA A 81 2.22 -14.53 -0.69
C ALA A 81 2.27 -14.64 -2.21
N ALA A 82 2.90 -15.69 -2.74
CA ALA A 82 2.97 -15.95 -4.18
C ALA A 82 1.58 -16.28 -4.76
N ASP A 83 0.77 -17.04 -4.04
CA ASP A 83 -0.61 -17.35 -4.43
C ASP A 83 -1.48 -16.09 -4.45
N LEU A 84 -1.35 -15.22 -3.45
CA LEU A 84 -2.06 -13.93 -3.40
C LEU A 84 -1.59 -12.96 -4.50
N GLU A 85 -0.30 -12.92 -4.82
CA GLU A 85 0.23 -12.16 -5.95
C GLU A 85 -0.43 -12.63 -7.26
N GLN A 86 -0.40 -13.94 -7.51
CA GLN A 86 -1.02 -14.52 -8.71
C GLN A 86 -2.52 -14.23 -8.76
N HIS A 87 -3.20 -14.33 -7.62
CA HIS A 87 -4.62 -14.03 -7.53
C HIS A 87 -4.89 -12.55 -7.83
N ALA A 88 -4.09 -11.62 -7.30
CA ALA A 88 -4.21 -10.19 -7.60
C ALA A 88 -4.10 -9.93 -9.12
N PHE A 89 -3.16 -10.59 -9.82
CA PHE A 89 -3.02 -10.42 -11.27
C PHE A 89 -4.16 -10.99 -12.10
N THR A 90 -4.91 -11.95 -11.57
CA THR A 90 -6.10 -12.46 -12.27
C THR A 90 -7.32 -11.55 -12.12
N GLN A 91 -7.27 -10.60 -11.18
CA GLN A 91 -8.37 -9.68 -10.92
C GLN A 91 -8.26 -8.45 -11.81
N ALA A 92 -9.26 -8.24 -12.66
CA ALA A 92 -9.35 -7.03 -13.46
C ALA A 92 -10.10 -5.93 -12.70
N VAL A 93 -9.60 -4.70 -12.80
CA VAL A 93 -10.38 -3.52 -12.36
C VAL A 93 -11.58 -3.37 -13.29
N PRO A 94 -12.81 -3.26 -12.76
CA PRO A 94 -14.01 -3.16 -13.60
C PRO A 94 -13.98 -1.93 -14.51
N ASN A 95 -14.53 -2.08 -15.71
CA ASN A 95 -14.69 -0.94 -16.62
C ASN A 95 -15.88 -0.10 -16.17
N VAL A 96 -15.76 1.23 -16.28
CA VAL A 96 -16.84 2.19 -15.99
C VAL A 96 -18.18 1.81 -16.65
N GLN A 97 -18.14 1.29 -17.89
CA GLN A 97 -19.32 0.89 -18.64
C GLN A 97 -20.08 -0.32 -18.09
N GLN A 98 -19.44 -1.12 -17.23
CA GLN A 98 -20.02 -2.31 -16.60
C GLN A 98 -20.70 -1.99 -15.26
N ILE A 99 -20.55 -0.76 -14.77
CA ILE A 99 -20.95 -0.36 -13.43
C ILE A 99 -22.22 0.47 -13.52
N GLU A 100 -23.23 0.09 -12.73
CA GLU A 100 -24.42 0.90 -12.56
C GLU A 100 -24.12 2.17 -11.76
N ASP A 101 -24.63 3.30 -12.24
CA ASP A 101 -24.48 4.58 -11.52
C ASP A 101 -25.26 4.49 -10.18
N PRO A 102 -24.60 4.69 -9.03
CA PRO A 102 -25.26 4.70 -7.74
C PRO A 102 -26.25 5.85 -7.55
N GLY A 103 -26.30 6.83 -8.49
CA GLY A 103 -27.15 8.01 -8.40
C GLY A 103 -26.73 9.02 -7.33
N ASP A 104 -25.55 8.87 -6.74
CA ASP A 104 -24.99 9.80 -5.77
C ASP A 104 -23.94 10.71 -6.43
N PRO A 105 -24.21 12.02 -6.56
CA PRO A 105 -23.26 12.97 -7.16
C PRO A 105 -21.89 13.04 -6.42
N ALA A 106 -21.86 12.66 -5.12
CA ALA A 106 -20.62 12.61 -4.35
C ALA A 106 -19.84 11.32 -4.55
N THR A 107 -20.42 10.33 -5.24
CA THR A 107 -19.81 9.03 -5.52
C THR A 107 -19.95 8.64 -6.99
N PRO A 108 -19.41 9.43 -7.94
CA PRO A 108 -19.43 9.05 -9.34
C PRO A 108 -18.69 7.72 -9.56
N VAL A 109 -19.10 6.98 -10.60
CA VAL A 109 -18.54 5.66 -10.94
C VAL A 109 -17.01 5.71 -11.10
N GLU A 110 -16.48 6.80 -11.67
CA GLU A 110 -15.02 6.99 -11.84
C GLU A 110 -14.26 6.99 -10.52
N HIS A 111 -14.86 7.54 -9.44
CA HIS A 111 -14.23 7.48 -8.11
C HIS A 111 -14.18 6.06 -7.56
N LEU A 112 -15.20 5.24 -7.84
CA LEU A 112 -15.26 3.85 -7.42
C LEU A 112 -14.21 3.00 -8.16
N VAL A 113 -14.04 3.22 -9.47
CA VAL A 113 -13.01 2.54 -10.28
C VAL A 113 -11.61 2.93 -9.80
N LYS A 114 -11.34 4.21 -9.58
CA LYS A 114 -10.07 4.69 -9.01
C LYS A 114 -9.77 4.06 -7.64
N MET A 115 -10.79 3.91 -6.79
CA MET A 115 -10.62 3.23 -5.50
C MET A 115 -10.30 1.75 -5.66
N ALA A 116 -10.93 1.06 -6.63
CA ALA A 116 -10.61 -0.33 -6.96
C ALA A 116 -9.15 -0.49 -7.41
N GLU A 117 -8.69 0.38 -8.30
CA GLU A 117 -7.30 0.44 -8.75
C GLU A 117 -6.34 0.69 -7.59
N CYS A 118 -6.63 1.66 -6.72
CA CYS A 118 -5.83 1.91 -5.52
C CYS A 118 -5.76 0.71 -4.57
N HIS A 119 -6.86 -0.02 -4.38
CA HIS A 119 -6.86 -1.23 -3.56
C HIS A 119 -5.97 -2.32 -4.17
N HIS A 120 -6.07 -2.55 -5.49
CA HIS A 120 -5.25 -3.49 -6.22
C HIS A 120 -3.75 -3.16 -6.11
N GLU A 121 -3.39 -1.93 -6.43
CA GLU A 121 -2.01 -1.45 -6.37
C GLU A 121 -1.43 -1.49 -4.94
N THR A 122 -2.27 -1.20 -3.93
CA THR A 122 -1.86 -1.28 -2.52
C THR A 122 -1.62 -2.73 -2.09
N ALA A 123 -2.42 -3.68 -2.55
CA ALA A 123 -2.18 -5.10 -2.27
C ALA A 123 -0.80 -5.55 -2.79
N LEU A 124 -0.48 -5.21 -4.04
CA LEU A 124 0.83 -5.51 -4.63
C LEU A 124 1.97 -4.77 -3.90
N LEU A 125 1.77 -3.49 -3.55
CA LEU A 125 2.76 -2.71 -2.78
C LEU A 125 3.10 -3.41 -1.45
N GLN A 126 2.10 -3.87 -0.71
CA GLN A 126 2.33 -4.53 0.57
C GLN A 126 3.02 -5.89 0.40
N LEU A 127 2.66 -6.66 -0.64
CA LEU A 127 3.34 -7.92 -0.97
C LEU A 127 4.82 -7.68 -1.26
N TYR A 128 5.16 -6.76 -2.16
CA TYR A 128 6.53 -6.50 -2.56
C TYR A 128 7.40 -5.88 -1.46
N ARG A 129 6.79 -5.06 -0.58
CA ARG A 129 7.51 -4.50 0.56
C ARG A 129 7.87 -5.56 1.60
N VAL A 130 7.00 -6.54 1.84
CA VAL A 130 7.19 -7.55 2.88
C VAL A 130 7.83 -8.83 2.36
N PHE A 131 7.61 -9.14 1.09
CA PHE A 131 8.17 -10.31 0.39
C PHE A 131 8.92 -9.86 -0.88
N PRO A 132 10.09 -9.22 -0.75
CA PRO A 132 10.82 -8.66 -1.88
C PRO A 132 11.21 -9.70 -2.94
N ASP A 133 11.38 -10.96 -2.55
CA ASP A 133 11.70 -12.07 -3.47
C ASP A 133 10.65 -12.23 -4.57
N LEU A 134 9.37 -11.89 -4.32
CA LEU A 134 8.31 -11.92 -5.32
C LEU A 134 8.59 -10.91 -6.43
N LEU A 135 8.93 -9.67 -6.03
CA LEU A 135 9.27 -8.61 -6.99
C LEU A 135 10.52 -8.97 -7.80
N ILE A 136 11.57 -9.46 -7.12
CA ILE A 136 12.84 -9.83 -7.77
C ILE A 136 12.58 -10.91 -8.81
N ARG A 137 11.82 -11.96 -8.43
CA ARG A 137 11.46 -13.05 -9.35
C ARG A 137 10.69 -12.51 -10.57
N ARG A 138 9.77 -11.59 -10.38
CA ARG A 138 9.00 -10.99 -11.46
C ARG A 138 9.87 -10.16 -12.38
N LEU A 139 10.69 -9.28 -11.83
CA LEU A 139 11.61 -8.46 -12.62
C LEU A 139 12.64 -9.33 -13.37
N ALA A 140 13.09 -10.44 -12.77
CA ALA A 140 13.99 -11.39 -13.45
C ALA A 140 13.32 -12.10 -14.64
N LEU A 141 12.01 -12.37 -14.55
CA LEU A 141 11.25 -12.93 -15.69
C LEU A 141 11.10 -11.89 -16.81
N ASP A 142 10.83 -10.63 -16.47
CA ASP A 142 10.68 -9.55 -17.44
C ASP A 142 12.04 -9.20 -18.11
N LEU A 143 13.17 -9.46 -17.43
CA LEU A 143 14.52 -9.18 -17.92
C LEU A 143 15.17 -10.36 -18.67
N ALA A 144 14.62 -11.59 -18.56
CA ALA A 144 15.12 -12.76 -19.27
C ALA A 144 15.10 -12.58 -20.81
N ASP A 145 14.39 -11.57 -21.31
CA ASP A 145 14.34 -11.17 -22.72
C ASP A 145 15.47 -10.22 -23.19
N GLY A 146 16.48 -9.90 -22.39
CA GLY A 146 17.59 -9.17 -23.00
C GLY A 146 18.54 -8.28 -22.23
N CYS A 147 18.73 -8.37 -20.93
CA CYS A 147 19.70 -7.53 -20.21
C CYS A 147 20.64 -8.30 -19.29
N GLU A 148 21.86 -8.55 -19.76
CA GLU A 148 23.02 -8.88 -18.90
C GLU A 148 23.48 -7.61 -18.16
N GLY A 149 23.43 -7.62 -16.82
CA GLY A 149 24.10 -6.57 -16.03
C GLY A 149 23.38 -6.02 -14.79
N ILE A 150 22.64 -6.83 -14.04
CA ILE A 150 22.06 -6.37 -12.77
C ILE A 150 22.76 -7.02 -11.58
N ALA A 151 23.96 -6.50 -11.25
CA ALA A 151 24.48 -6.49 -9.88
C ALA A 151 24.13 -5.13 -9.23
N GLN A 152 22.93 -4.62 -9.45
CA GLN A 152 22.44 -3.47 -8.69
C GLN A 152 22.02 -3.95 -7.31
N ASP A 153 22.23 -3.08 -6.32
CA ASP A 153 21.75 -3.29 -4.97
C ASP A 153 20.23 -3.61 -5.02
N VAL A 154 19.90 -4.86 -4.76
CA VAL A 154 18.54 -5.41 -4.82
C VAL A 154 17.61 -4.61 -3.92
N ASP A 155 18.11 -4.20 -2.75
CA ASP A 155 17.33 -3.40 -1.79
C ASP A 155 16.96 -2.05 -2.40
N GLN A 156 17.88 -1.41 -3.12
CA GLN A 156 17.61 -0.15 -3.81
C GLN A 156 16.57 -0.31 -4.94
N LEU A 157 16.59 -1.44 -5.64
CA LEU A 157 15.61 -1.74 -6.69
C LEU A 157 14.20 -1.89 -6.10
N VAL A 158 14.09 -2.64 -5.00
CA VAL A 158 12.83 -2.83 -4.26
C VAL A 158 12.33 -1.48 -3.71
N GLU A 159 13.21 -0.67 -3.09
CA GLU A 159 12.85 0.66 -2.59
C GLU A 159 12.31 1.57 -3.70
N LYS A 160 12.99 1.65 -4.84
CA LYS A 160 12.54 2.45 -5.99
C LYS A 160 11.20 1.98 -6.53
N HIS A 161 11.00 0.68 -6.67
CA HIS A 161 9.75 0.12 -7.17
C HIS A 161 8.58 0.41 -6.22
N CYS A 162 8.77 0.18 -4.92
CA CYS A 162 7.75 0.45 -3.90
C CYS A 162 7.43 1.95 -3.82
N HIS A 163 8.45 2.82 -3.89
CA HIS A 163 8.26 4.27 -3.95
C HIS A 163 7.44 4.69 -5.18
N ALA A 164 7.82 4.23 -6.38
CA ALA A 164 7.10 4.54 -7.61
C ALA A 164 5.64 4.09 -7.56
N LYS A 165 5.37 2.89 -7.04
CA LYS A 165 4.02 2.36 -6.85
C LYS A 165 3.22 3.19 -5.84
N ALA A 166 3.82 3.60 -4.72
CA ALA A 166 3.17 4.47 -3.73
C ALA A 166 2.83 5.84 -4.32
N MET A 167 3.73 6.44 -5.10
CA MET A 167 3.49 7.70 -5.79
C MET A 167 2.34 7.58 -6.79
N HIS A 168 2.27 6.48 -7.55
CA HIS A 168 1.15 6.22 -8.46
C HIS A 168 -0.19 6.13 -7.73
N ILE A 169 -0.27 5.39 -6.62
CA ILE A 169 -1.48 5.32 -5.78
C ILE A 169 -1.89 6.71 -5.29
N LEU A 170 -0.94 7.52 -4.84
CA LEU A 170 -1.22 8.87 -4.34
C LEU A 170 -1.66 9.83 -5.44
N ASP A 171 -1.11 9.70 -6.66
CA ASP A 171 -1.56 10.47 -7.83
C ASP A 171 -3.04 10.16 -8.14
N ILE A 172 -3.43 8.87 -8.14
CA ILE A 172 -4.83 8.48 -8.33
C ILE A 172 -5.70 9.06 -7.22
N LEU A 173 -5.31 8.90 -5.94
CA LEU A 173 -6.07 9.41 -4.80
C LEU A 173 -6.19 10.94 -4.83
N SER A 174 -5.16 11.66 -5.28
CA SER A 174 -5.18 13.12 -5.40
C SER A 174 -6.16 13.62 -6.45
N SER A 175 -6.42 12.80 -7.48
CA SER A 175 -7.42 13.10 -8.53
C SER A 175 -8.87 12.91 -8.07
N ILE A 176 -9.09 12.33 -6.88
CA ILE A 176 -10.43 12.21 -6.27
C ILE A 176 -10.66 13.44 -5.38
N PRO A 177 -11.74 14.22 -5.56
CA PRO A 177 -12.03 15.40 -4.74
C PRO A 177 -12.22 15.08 -3.26
N ASP A 178 -11.89 16.05 -2.38
CA ASP A 178 -12.09 15.91 -0.92
C ASP A 178 -13.58 15.68 -0.56
N SER A 179 -14.50 16.17 -1.39
CA SER A 179 -15.96 16.01 -1.22
C SER A 179 -16.49 14.62 -1.60
N SER A 180 -15.67 13.74 -2.15
CA SER A 180 -16.10 12.39 -2.53
C SER A 180 -16.47 11.55 -1.31
N SER A 181 -17.59 10.82 -1.39
CA SER A 181 -18.02 9.86 -0.36
C SER A 181 -17.05 8.67 -0.21
N THR A 182 -16.09 8.48 -1.13
CA THR A 182 -15.04 7.46 -1.02
C THR A 182 -13.90 7.86 -0.08
N THR A 183 -13.80 9.13 0.30
CA THR A 183 -12.70 9.65 1.13
C THR A 183 -12.49 8.89 2.46
N PRO A 184 -13.52 8.50 3.23
CA PRO A 184 -13.32 7.75 4.48
C PRO A 184 -12.67 6.38 4.31
N PHE A 185 -12.76 5.79 3.11
CA PHE A 185 -12.20 4.47 2.80
C PHE A 185 -10.73 4.53 2.37
N GLN A 186 -10.15 5.72 2.21
CA GLN A 186 -8.77 5.94 1.76
C GLN A 186 -7.74 5.78 2.88
N THR A 187 -8.15 5.72 4.15
CA THR A 187 -7.23 5.72 5.32
C THR A 187 -6.14 4.65 5.23
N ILE A 188 -6.50 3.41 4.90
CA ILE A 188 -5.53 2.31 4.82
C ILE A 188 -4.55 2.50 3.65
N LEU A 189 -5.00 3.05 2.54
CA LEU A 189 -4.19 3.35 1.36
C LEU A 189 -3.16 4.44 1.69
N LEU A 190 -3.60 5.51 2.35
CA LEU A 190 -2.74 6.61 2.78
C LEU A 190 -1.69 6.19 3.81
N LEU A 191 -2.04 5.30 4.75
CA LEU A 191 -1.08 4.74 5.71
C LEU A 191 -0.07 3.82 5.03
N SER A 192 -0.53 2.94 4.15
CA SER A 192 0.32 2.01 3.41
C SER A 192 1.36 2.74 2.57
N THR A 193 0.94 3.77 1.84
CA THR A 193 1.83 4.58 0.99
C THR A 193 2.78 5.46 1.80
N SER A 194 2.39 5.89 3.01
CA SER A 194 3.22 6.74 3.87
C SER A 194 4.58 6.13 4.19
N SER A 195 4.69 4.80 4.25
CA SER A 195 5.95 4.08 4.52
C SER A 195 6.96 4.16 3.37
N GLU A 196 6.53 4.60 2.19
CA GLU A 196 7.35 4.68 0.99
C GLU A 196 7.78 6.12 0.66
N LEU A 197 7.34 7.10 1.43
CA LEU A 197 7.59 8.52 1.17
C LEU A 197 8.87 8.99 1.88
N LYS A 198 9.99 8.34 1.60
CA LYS A 198 11.32 8.73 2.09
C LYS A 198 11.83 9.96 1.35
N ILE A 199 12.46 10.88 2.09
CA ILE A 199 13.18 12.03 1.53
C ILE A 199 14.67 11.73 1.67
N ASP A 200 15.39 11.79 0.57
CA ASP A 200 16.83 11.59 0.58
C ASP A 200 17.54 12.89 0.97
N THR A 201 17.82 13.02 2.27
CA THR A 201 18.54 14.18 2.84
C THR A 201 20.03 14.15 2.53
N ARG A 202 20.59 13.05 2.04
CA ARG A 202 22.04 12.94 1.75
C ARG A 202 22.45 13.79 0.54
N GLN A 203 21.52 14.09 -0.35
CA GLN A 203 21.81 14.95 -1.51
C GLN A 203 21.99 16.42 -1.13
N GLU A 204 21.36 16.90 -0.04
CA GLU A 204 21.52 18.31 0.40
C GLU A 204 22.89 18.60 1.03
N ILE A 205 23.57 17.60 1.61
CA ILE A 205 24.87 17.78 2.27
C ILE A 205 26.03 17.83 1.27
N HIS A 206 25.88 17.21 0.08
CA HIS A 206 26.89 17.27 -0.97
C HIS A 206 26.95 18.63 -1.69
N ASP A 207 25.94 19.46 -1.60
CA ASP A 207 25.85 20.75 -2.29
C ASP A 207 26.67 21.88 -1.65
N PHE A 208 27.25 21.64 -0.45
CA PHE A 208 28.10 22.65 0.24
C PHE A 208 29.59 22.52 -0.03
N GLY A 209 30.05 21.60 -0.86
CA GLY A 209 31.47 21.38 -1.15
C GLY A 209 31.77 20.96 -2.57
N LEU A 210 32.04 21.94 -3.46
CA LEU A 210 32.79 21.87 -4.73
C LEU A 210 32.29 20.94 -5.86
N THR A 211 31.61 21.58 -6.84
CA THR A 211 31.77 21.34 -8.29
C THR A 211 31.41 19.96 -8.86
N VAL A 212 30.14 19.60 -8.83
CA VAL A 212 29.39 19.03 -9.98
C VAL A 212 27.93 19.21 -9.62
N ALA A 213 27.13 19.90 -10.45
CA ALA A 213 25.72 20.07 -10.23
C ALA A 213 25.06 18.66 -10.09
N PRO A 214 24.34 18.37 -8.98
CA PRO A 214 23.63 17.11 -8.86
C PRO A 214 22.63 17.00 -10.01
N PRO A 215 22.31 15.80 -10.49
CA PRO A 215 21.28 15.67 -11.50
C PRO A 215 19.99 16.27 -10.95
N ALA A 216 19.42 17.25 -11.66
CA ALA A 216 18.20 17.99 -11.29
C ALA A 216 17.00 17.06 -10.91
N THR A 217 17.10 15.78 -11.23
CA THR A 217 16.13 14.72 -10.96
C THR A 217 15.89 14.46 -9.46
N GLY A 218 16.93 14.46 -8.61
CA GLY A 218 16.78 14.16 -7.18
C GLY A 218 16.06 15.26 -6.40
N PHE A 219 16.30 16.53 -6.75
CA PHE A 219 15.60 17.67 -6.13
C PHE A 219 14.10 17.66 -6.48
N LEU A 220 13.76 17.36 -7.74
CA LEU A 220 12.38 17.27 -8.18
C LEU A 220 11.63 16.09 -7.51
N GLU A 221 12.31 14.96 -7.32
CA GLU A 221 11.75 13.78 -6.65
C GLU A 221 11.46 14.06 -5.17
N ASN A 222 12.39 14.69 -4.45
CA ASN A 222 12.20 15.11 -3.07
C ASN A 222 11.04 16.13 -2.94
N SER A 223 10.95 17.12 -3.85
CA SER A 223 9.87 18.10 -3.87
C SER A 223 8.51 17.39 -4.04
N ARG A 224 8.41 16.50 -5.01
CA ARG A 224 7.17 15.72 -5.25
C ARG A 224 6.80 14.86 -4.05
N THR A 225 7.77 14.23 -3.39
CA THR A 225 7.55 13.44 -2.17
C THR A 225 7.01 14.32 -1.03
N MET A 226 7.54 15.56 -0.89
CA MET A 226 7.02 16.53 0.09
C MET A 226 5.59 16.93 -0.20
N ASP A 227 5.25 17.19 -1.46
CA ASP A 227 3.88 17.52 -1.87
C ASP A 227 2.91 16.37 -1.54
N MET A 228 3.32 15.12 -1.78
CA MET A 228 2.52 13.95 -1.44
C MET A 228 2.40 13.75 0.08
N ARG A 229 3.43 14.04 0.87
CA ARG A 229 3.32 14.07 2.34
C ARG A 229 2.28 15.11 2.80
N GLN A 230 2.29 16.30 2.23
CA GLN A 230 1.29 17.34 2.52
C GLN A 230 -0.13 16.89 2.12
N PHE A 231 -0.26 16.27 0.93
CA PHE A 231 -1.53 15.68 0.50
C PHE A 231 -2.05 14.64 1.48
N VAL A 232 -1.22 13.70 1.95
CA VAL A 232 -1.61 12.67 2.93
C VAL A 232 -2.13 13.32 4.22
N VAL A 233 -1.40 14.31 4.77
CA VAL A 233 -1.83 15.02 5.98
C VAL A 233 -3.16 15.75 5.76
N LYS A 234 -3.28 16.48 4.66
CA LYS A 234 -4.52 17.21 4.31
C LYS A 234 -5.70 16.24 4.18
N ARG A 235 -5.52 15.16 3.42
CA ARG A 235 -6.57 14.17 3.15
C ARG A 235 -7.01 13.43 4.43
N LEU A 236 -6.10 13.04 5.30
CA LEU A 236 -6.44 12.46 6.60
C LEU A 236 -7.17 13.46 7.50
N SER A 237 -6.79 14.75 7.44
CA SER A 237 -7.42 15.81 8.25
C SER A 237 -8.81 16.19 7.77
N SER A 238 -9.10 16.06 6.46
CA SER A 238 -10.41 16.33 5.88
C SER A 238 -11.43 15.21 6.07
N GLN A 239 -10.99 14.02 6.45
CA GLN A 239 -11.91 12.92 6.76
C GLN A 239 -12.77 13.33 7.96
N HIS A 240 -14.08 13.40 7.76
CA HIS A 240 -15.07 13.82 8.75
C HIS A 240 -14.89 13.08 10.09
N PRO A 241 -15.35 13.71 11.21
CA PRO A 241 -14.92 13.33 12.55
C PRO A 241 -15.14 11.84 12.78
N ILE A 242 -14.07 11.09 12.67
CA ILE A 242 -14.01 9.75 13.23
C ILE A 242 -14.24 9.94 14.73
N PRO A 243 -15.30 9.38 15.32
CA PRO A 243 -15.59 9.59 16.74
C PRO A 243 -14.39 9.32 17.64
N GLY A 244 -13.99 10.25 18.47
CA GLY A 244 -12.89 10.11 19.43
C GLY A 244 -11.53 10.58 18.92
N ASP A 245 -10.46 10.29 19.68
CA ASP A 245 -9.06 10.73 19.46
C ASP A 245 -8.33 10.03 18.28
N ARG A 246 -9.04 9.46 17.34
CA ARG A 246 -8.44 8.61 16.28
C ARG A 246 -7.67 9.41 15.24
N LEU A 247 -8.19 10.56 14.82
CA LEU A 247 -7.52 11.39 13.83
C LEU A 247 -6.17 11.92 14.32
N PRO A 248 -6.04 12.51 15.52
CA PRO A 248 -4.76 12.88 16.09
C PRO A 248 -3.79 11.70 16.18
N ARG A 249 -4.30 10.49 16.44
CA ARG A 249 -3.50 9.26 16.51
C ARG A 249 -2.97 8.85 15.14
N LEU A 250 -3.79 8.87 14.09
CA LEU A 250 -3.37 8.57 12.72
C LEU A 250 -2.30 9.53 12.22
N LEU A 251 -2.48 10.83 12.44
CA LEU A 251 -1.49 11.85 12.08
C LEU A 251 -0.18 11.68 12.86
N ARG A 252 -0.23 11.26 14.13
CA ARG A 252 0.97 10.93 14.91
C ARG A 252 1.71 9.72 14.33
N VAL A 253 0.97 8.67 13.91
CA VAL A 253 1.54 7.49 13.27
C VAL A 253 2.27 7.89 11.99
N VAL A 254 1.62 8.64 11.10
CA VAL A 254 2.22 9.09 9.83
C VAL A 254 3.48 9.93 10.08
N ARG A 255 3.44 10.90 10.99
CA ARG A 255 4.61 11.73 11.36
C ARG A 255 5.74 10.87 11.95
N LYS A 256 5.42 9.87 12.77
CA LYS A 256 6.40 8.94 13.33
C LYS A 256 7.06 8.09 12.24
N ILE A 257 6.28 7.60 11.26
CA ILE A 257 6.80 6.88 10.09
C ILE A 257 7.84 7.75 9.39
N TRP A 258 7.49 8.99 9.03
CA TRP A 258 8.40 9.89 8.32
C TRP A 258 9.64 10.26 9.13
N SER A 259 9.50 10.50 10.43
CA SER A 259 10.68 10.76 11.28
C SER A 259 11.63 9.57 11.31
N LEU A 260 11.12 8.33 11.30
CA LEU A 260 11.95 7.13 11.24
C LEU A 260 12.61 6.97 9.86
N LEU A 261 11.88 7.22 8.77
CA LEU A 261 12.41 7.18 7.41
C LEU A 261 13.55 8.18 7.20
N ASP A 262 13.35 9.41 7.67
CA ASP A 262 14.30 10.51 7.46
C ASP A 262 15.55 10.39 8.37
N CYS A 263 15.39 9.82 9.59
CA CYS A 263 16.51 9.67 10.53
C CYS A 263 17.32 8.39 10.31
N SER A 264 16.68 7.25 10.04
CA SER A 264 17.38 5.95 10.05
C SER A 264 17.90 5.53 8.68
N GLY A 265 17.37 6.10 7.63
CA GLY A 265 17.66 5.68 6.25
C GLY A 265 17.22 4.23 5.93
N LYS A 266 16.72 3.48 6.92
CA LYS A 266 16.26 2.09 6.75
C LYS A 266 14.74 2.06 6.74
N SER A 267 14.19 1.71 5.60
CA SER A 267 12.76 1.60 5.36
C SER A 267 12.06 0.54 6.23
N GLU A 268 12.77 -0.52 6.64
CA GLU A 268 12.21 -1.59 7.45
C GLU A 268 11.71 -1.14 8.83
N ALA A 269 12.43 -0.20 9.49
CA ALA A 269 12.06 0.30 10.82
C ALA A 269 10.85 1.24 10.78
N ALA A 270 10.51 1.78 9.63
CA ALA A 270 9.47 2.79 9.41
C ALA A 270 8.20 2.23 8.75
N TYR A 271 8.06 0.90 8.68
CA TYR A 271 6.89 0.29 8.07
C TYR A 271 5.63 0.60 8.89
N TRP A 272 4.59 1.09 8.20
CA TRP A 272 3.38 1.61 8.83
C TRP A 272 2.74 0.64 9.84
N PHE A 273 2.70 -0.65 9.50
CA PHE A 273 2.10 -1.66 10.36
C PHE A 273 2.84 -1.79 11.70
N ASP A 274 4.17 -1.76 11.67
CA ASP A 274 4.99 -1.85 12.88
C ASP A 274 4.84 -0.64 13.78
N VAL A 275 4.66 0.55 13.18
CA VAL A 275 4.41 1.80 13.92
C VAL A 275 3.01 1.83 14.54
N VAL A 276 2.01 1.28 13.86
CA VAL A 276 0.63 1.18 14.37
C VAL A 276 0.53 0.20 15.55
N MET A 277 1.34 -0.87 15.53
CA MET A 277 1.32 -1.94 16.56
C MET A 277 2.17 -1.63 17.80
N GLN A 278 2.86 -0.48 17.84
CA GLN A 278 3.56 0.06 19.02
C GLN A 278 2.62 0.89 19.89
#